data_aaac0a3161b08b144a99d38e74b5ddb8
#
_entry.id   aaac0a3161b08b144a99d38e74b5ddb8
#
_cell.length_a   1.000
_cell.length_b   1.000
_cell.length_c   1.000
_cell.angle_alpha   90.00
_cell.angle_beta   90.00
_cell.angle_gamma   90.00
#
_symmetry.space_group_name_H-M   'P 1'
#
loop_
_entity.id
_entity.type
_entity.pdbx_description
1 polymer ?
#
loop_
_entity_poly.entity_id
_entity_poly.type
_entity_poly.pdbx_seq_one_letter_code
_entity_poly.pdbx_strand_id
1 'polypeptide(L)'
;MTRLLRAEYKRITEDAPTKPFSDVAKLVRRWVKTKPDQNYPETGIRSFGKGTFHKPALTGEQLGTKRICRIKAGDLVFMNVFAWEGAIAVAQPEDDGRVASHRFMMHEVLPDQATAEFLCYYFLTERGLEQIRGASPGSAGRNRTLGITKLEKIPVPVPPIEDQRRFAKLRKLHFQLQRLHQEAETELASFTPALLAKAFRGEL
;
A
#
# COMPACT_ATOMS: atom_id res chain seq x y z
N MET A 1 -0.77 -11.51 -8.53
CA MET A 1 0.09 -10.68 -9.42
C MET A 1 0.05 -11.30 -10.82
N THR A 2 -0.39 -10.56 -11.86
CA THR A 2 -0.59 -11.12 -13.20
C THR A 2 0.71 -11.34 -13.95
N ARG A 3 0.67 -12.29 -14.94
CA ARG A 3 1.82 -12.56 -15.80
C ARG A 3 2.31 -11.31 -16.54
N LEU A 4 1.38 -10.47 -17.00
CA LEU A 4 1.69 -9.23 -17.73
C LEU A 4 2.52 -8.25 -16.87
N LEU A 5 2.07 -7.95 -15.66
CA LEU A 5 2.78 -7.04 -14.76
C LEU A 5 4.17 -7.56 -14.37
N ARG A 6 4.30 -8.88 -14.18
CA ARG A 6 5.60 -9.52 -13.90
C ARG A 6 6.55 -9.41 -15.10
N ALA A 7 6.06 -9.69 -16.30
CA ALA A 7 6.87 -9.61 -17.52
C ALA A 7 7.36 -8.19 -17.77
N GLU A 8 6.46 -7.20 -17.67
CA GLU A 8 6.83 -5.80 -17.86
C GLU A 8 7.78 -5.31 -16.76
N TYR A 9 7.53 -5.65 -15.49
CA TYR A 9 8.44 -5.35 -14.40
C TYR A 9 9.83 -5.94 -14.65
N LYS A 10 9.93 -7.22 -15.05
CA LYS A 10 11.21 -7.86 -15.37
C LYS A 10 11.91 -7.12 -16.49
N ARG A 11 11.22 -6.82 -17.60
CA ARG A 11 11.77 -6.11 -18.75
C ARG A 11 12.43 -4.78 -18.37
N ILE A 12 11.74 -3.96 -17.56
CA ILE A 12 12.24 -2.63 -17.20
C ILE A 12 13.30 -2.63 -16.10
N THR A 13 13.46 -3.76 -15.38
CA THR A 13 14.42 -3.88 -14.27
C THR A 13 15.62 -4.76 -14.57
N GLU A 14 15.67 -5.44 -15.71
CA GLU A 14 16.73 -6.41 -16.05
C GLU A 14 18.13 -5.80 -15.97
N ASP A 15 18.30 -4.61 -16.57
CA ASP A 15 19.57 -3.86 -16.59
C ASP A 15 19.49 -2.56 -15.79
N ALA A 16 18.47 -2.39 -14.95
CA ALA A 16 18.29 -1.16 -14.21
C ALA A 16 19.35 -0.98 -13.11
N PRO A 17 19.94 0.20 -12.96
CA PRO A 17 20.80 0.49 -11.83
C PRO A 17 20.03 0.37 -10.52
N THR A 18 20.74 0.04 -9.44
CA THR A 18 20.17 0.02 -8.10
C THR A 18 20.69 1.19 -7.27
N LYS A 19 19.82 1.76 -6.44
CA LYS A 19 20.17 2.81 -5.47
C LYS A 19 19.65 2.42 -4.09
N PRO A 20 20.26 2.89 -2.99
CA PRO A 20 19.66 2.82 -1.67
C PRO A 20 18.28 3.46 -1.68
N PHE A 21 17.32 2.88 -0.94
CA PHE A 21 15.95 3.41 -0.88
C PHE A 21 15.93 4.87 -0.39
N SER A 22 16.84 5.25 0.52
CA SER A 22 17.03 6.64 0.99
C SER A 22 17.31 7.66 -0.12
N ASP A 23 17.86 7.22 -1.25
CA ASP A 23 18.22 8.10 -2.36
C ASP A 23 17.04 8.41 -3.29
N VAL A 24 15.97 7.60 -3.20
CA VAL A 24 14.78 7.73 -4.03
C VAL A 24 13.50 8.10 -3.25
N ALA A 25 13.55 8.02 -1.92
CA ALA A 25 12.42 8.36 -1.06
C ALA A 25 12.89 8.91 0.30
N LYS A 26 12.16 9.87 0.84
CA LYS A 26 12.48 10.49 2.13
C LYS A 26 11.42 10.15 3.17
N LEU A 27 11.86 9.68 4.35
CA LEU A 27 10.97 9.47 5.48
C LEU A 27 10.40 10.81 5.94
N VAL A 28 9.08 10.90 6.02
CA VAL A 28 8.36 12.08 6.50
C VAL A 28 7.52 11.76 7.72
N ARG A 29 7.45 12.71 8.66
CA ARG A 29 6.71 12.60 9.91
C ARG A 29 5.85 13.85 10.12
N ARG A 30 4.61 13.83 9.64
CA ARG A 30 3.66 14.95 9.77
C ARG A 30 2.85 14.78 11.05
N TRP A 31 3.51 14.99 12.20
CA TRP A 31 2.90 14.82 13.52
C TRP A 31 1.67 15.70 13.71
N VAL A 32 0.63 15.14 14.30
CA VAL A 32 -0.59 15.85 14.65
C VAL A 32 -0.66 16.04 16.16
N LYS A 33 -0.85 17.29 16.60
CA LYS A 33 -1.18 17.61 17.98
C LYS A 33 -2.69 17.40 18.15
N THR A 34 -3.07 16.40 18.94
CA THR A 34 -4.48 16.07 19.16
C THR A 34 -5.17 17.06 20.08
N LYS A 35 -6.47 17.34 19.81
CA LYS A 35 -7.38 18.09 20.69
C LYS A 35 -8.50 17.14 21.11
N PRO A 36 -8.93 17.14 22.40
CA PRO A 36 -9.85 16.14 22.95
C PRO A 36 -11.16 15.97 22.16
N ASP A 37 -11.75 17.07 21.75
CA ASP A 37 -13.05 17.18 21.06
C ASP A 37 -13.00 17.05 19.54
N GLN A 38 -11.80 16.98 18.96
CA GLN A 38 -11.62 16.86 17.51
C GLN A 38 -11.64 15.41 17.06
N ASN A 39 -12.28 15.14 15.90
CA ASN A 39 -12.31 13.83 15.27
C ASN A 39 -11.09 13.61 14.34
N TYR A 40 -10.55 12.41 14.40
CA TYR A 40 -9.37 11.96 13.63
C TYR A 40 -9.72 10.71 12.85
N PRO A 41 -10.08 10.82 11.54
CA PRO A 41 -10.36 9.66 10.72
C PRO A 41 -9.06 8.86 10.48
N GLU A 42 -9.03 7.61 10.94
CA GLU A 42 -7.85 6.76 10.85
C GLU A 42 -7.80 5.95 9.54
N THR A 43 -6.57 5.71 9.06
CA THR A 43 -6.27 4.77 7.97
C THR A 43 -5.43 3.60 8.50
N GLY A 44 -5.75 2.39 8.05
CA GLY A 44 -4.95 1.18 8.22
C GLY A 44 -4.34 0.71 6.91
N ILE A 45 -3.39 -0.25 6.99
CA ILE A 45 -2.85 -0.97 5.81
C ILE A 45 -3.11 -2.45 6.01
N ARG A 46 -3.63 -3.12 4.98
CA ARG A 46 -3.79 -4.57 4.96
C ARG A 46 -2.49 -5.25 4.53
N SER A 47 -2.16 -6.37 5.16
CA SER A 47 -1.05 -7.23 4.71
C SER A 47 -1.27 -7.76 3.28
N PHE A 48 -0.24 -8.35 2.71
CA PHE A 48 -0.24 -8.97 1.38
C PHE A 48 -0.54 -8.01 0.23
N GLY A 49 -0.13 -6.73 0.36
CA GLY A 49 -0.30 -5.73 -0.70
C GLY A 49 -1.76 -5.37 -1.01
N LYS A 50 -2.67 -5.61 -0.07
CA LYS A 50 -4.12 -5.34 -0.24
C LYS A 50 -4.50 -3.86 -0.07
N GLY A 51 -3.51 -2.95 0.03
CA GLY A 51 -3.73 -1.52 0.08
C GLY A 51 -4.16 -0.98 1.45
N THR A 52 -4.62 0.26 1.45
CA THR A 52 -5.15 0.97 2.61
C THR A 52 -6.61 0.58 2.88
N PHE A 53 -7.09 0.90 4.07
CA PHE A 53 -8.51 0.84 4.44
C PHE A 53 -8.82 1.88 5.50
N HIS A 54 -10.05 2.37 5.47
CA HIS A 54 -10.50 3.38 6.41
C HIS A 54 -11.06 2.73 7.67
N LYS A 55 -10.70 3.30 8.80
CA LYS A 55 -11.27 2.98 10.11
C LYS A 55 -12.23 4.08 10.56
N PRO A 56 -13.12 3.79 11.51
CA PRO A 56 -13.90 4.83 12.18
C PRO A 56 -13.01 5.94 12.73
N ALA A 57 -13.52 7.17 12.73
CA ALA A 57 -12.82 8.28 13.36
C ALA A 57 -12.81 8.09 14.88
N LEU A 58 -11.70 8.47 15.51
CA LEU A 58 -11.58 8.53 16.96
C LEU A 58 -11.48 9.99 17.39
N THR A 59 -12.08 10.34 18.53
CA THR A 59 -11.86 11.65 19.16
C THR A 59 -10.45 11.74 19.73
N GLY A 60 -9.94 12.95 19.94
CA GLY A 60 -8.64 13.11 20.61
C GLY A 60 -8.62 12.53 22.01
N GLU A 61 -9.75 12.54 22.72
CA GLU A 61 -9.91 11.88 24.01
C GLU A 61 -9.73 10.36 23.90
N GLN A 62 -10.37 9.71 22.90
CA GLN A 62 -10.22 8.28 22.63
C GLN A 62 -8.81 7.90 22.17
N LEU A 63 -8.12 8.80 21.49
CA LEU A 63 -6.71 8.60 21.11
C LEU A 63 -5.80 8.66 22.34
N GLY A 64 -6.14 9.45 23.36
CA GLY A 64 -5.34 9.61 24.55
C GLY A 64 -3.90 10.08 24.24
N THR A 65 -2.91 9.32 24.72
CA THR A 65 -1.48 9.61 24.49
C THR A 65 -0.91 9.06 23.19
N LYS A 66 -1.74 8.46 22.31
CA LYS A 66 -1.27 7.88 21.05
C LYS A 66 -0.76 8.97 20.11
N ARG A 67 0.48 8.78 19.64
CA ARG A 67 1.06 9.66 18.62
C ARG A 67 0.53 9.29 17.26
N ILE A 68 0.02 10.27 16.52
CA ILE A 68 -0.51 10.11 15.17
C ILE A 68 0.17 11.05 14.19
N CYS A 69 0.21 10.63 12.92
CA CYS A 69 0.76 11.39 11.82
C CYS A 69 -0.30 11.56 10.73
N ARG A 70 -0.27 12.69 10.02
CA ARG A 70 -1.12 12.93 8.86
C ARG A 70 -0.56 12.25 7.63
N ILE A 71 -1.42 11.54 6.91
CA ILE A 71 -1.13 10.92 5.62
C ILE A 71 -1.33 11.96 4.52
N LYS A 72 -0.53 11.89 3.48
CA LYS A 72 -0.70 12.63 2.23
C LYS A 72 -0.85 11.65 1.08
N ALA A 73 -1.77 11.93 0.15
CA ALA A 73 -1.91 11.14 -1.08
C ALA A 73 -0.57 11.04 -1.82
N GLY A 74 -0.25 9.85 -2.32
CA GLY A 74 1.02 9.56 -2.99
C GLY A 74 2.16 9.12 -2.06
N ASP A 75 2.02 9.22 -0.72
CA ASP A 75 3.02 8.68 0.20
C ASP A 75 3.16 7.16 0.00
N LEU A 76 4.39 6.66 -0.08
CA LEU A 76 4.67 5.24 0.05
C LEU A 76 4.73 4.90 1.55
N VAL A 77 3.81 4.05 2.01
CA VAL A 77 3.62 3.78 3.44
C VAL A 77 3.87 2.32 3.78
N PHE A 78 4.58 2.12 4.90
CA PHE A 78 4.87 0.81 5.48
C PHE A 78 4.30 0.76 6.90
N MET A 79 3.57 -0.28 7.25
CA MET A 79 3.22 -0.58 8.64
C MET A 79 4.36 -1.36 9.27
N ASN A 80 5.16 -0.73 10.12
CA ASN A 80 6.45 -1.30 10.56
C ASN A 80 6.35 -2.69 11.20
N VAL A 81 5.26 -3.00 11.90
CA VAL A 81 5.05 -4.31 12.57
C VAL A 81 4.51 -5.40 11.64
N PHE A 82 4.02 -5.05 10.43
CA PHE A 82 3.46 -5.98 9.46
C PHE A 82 4.02 -5.79 8.04
N ALA A 83 5.03 -4.93 7.85
CA ALA A 83 5.66 -4.73 6.54
C ALA A 83 6.24 -6.04 5.99
N TRP A 84 6.78 -6.91 6.84
CA TRP A 84 7.32 -8.22 6.50
C TRP A 84 6.26 -9.20 5.94
N GLU A 85 4.98 -8.96 6.20
CA GLU A 85 3.82 -9.62 5.57
C GLU A 85 3.29 -8.86 4.35
N GLY A 86 3.95 -7.78 3.94
CA GLY A 86 3.51 -6.95 2.84
C GLY A 86 2.42 -5.93 3.20
N ALA A 87 2.35 -5.45 4.46
CA ALA A 87 1.56 -4.26 4.81
C ALA A 87 2.26 -3.00 4.30
N ILE A 88 2.26 -2.86 2.98
CA ILE A 88 2.91 -1.80 2.19
C ILE A 88 1.91 -1.30 1.16
N ALA A 89 1.75 0.01 1.05
CA ALA A 89 0.78 0.62 0.14
C ALA A 89 1.24 2.01 -0.33
N VAL A 90 0.64 2.49 -1.42
CA VAL A 90 0.64 3.91 -1.78
C VAL A 90 -0.66 4.52 -1.25
N ALA A 91 -0.56 5.61 -0.51
CA ALA A 91 -1.71 6.35 -0.02
C ALA A 91 -2.53 6.89 -1.20
N GLN A 92 -3.82 6.58 -1.21
CA GLN A 92 -4.73 6.99 -2.28
C GLN A 92 -5.28 8.40 -2.03
N PRO A 93 -5.92 9.06 -3.01
CA PRO A 93 -6.54 10.36 -2.80
C PRO A 93 -7.52 10.40 -1.63
N GLU A 94 -8.23 9.30 -1.38
CA GLU A 94 -9.20 9.16 -0.28
C GLU A 94 -8.53 9.06 1.10
N ASP A 95 -7.21 8.78 1.14
CA ASP A 95 -6.40 8.75 2.35
C ASP A 95 -5.86 10.14 2.74
N ASP A 96 -5.96 11.12 1.84
CA ASP A 96 -5.38 12.45 2.04
C ASP A 96 -5.97 13.14 3.28
N GLY A 97 -5.11 13.69 4.10
CA GLY A 97 -5.51 14.36 5.34
C GLY A 97 -5.94 13.44 6.49
N ARG A 98 -6.16 12.16 6.26
CA ARG A 98 -6.45 11.18 7.34
C ARG A 98 -5.21 10.95 8.20
N VAL A 99 -5.38 10.24 9.31
CA VAL A 99 -4.29 10.00 10.25
C VAL A 99 -3.94 8.52 10.34
N ALA A 100 -2.70 8.27 10.73
CA ALA A 100 -2.21 6.94 11.05
C ALA A 100 -1.37 6.97 12.32
N SER A 101 -1.21 5.82 12.98
CA SER A 101 -0.39 5.70 14.16
C SER A 101 1.10 5.96 13.84
N HIS A 102 1.89 6.27 14.88
CA HIS A 102 3.36 6.43 14.79
C HIS A 102 4.10 5.22 14.18
N ARG A 103 3.44 4.07 14.08
CA ARG A 103 3.98 2.84 13.48
C ARG A 103 3.97 2.86 11.95
N PHE A 104 3.30 3.83 11.35
CA PHE A 104 3.37 4.07 9.92
C PHE A 104 4.67 4.79 9.58
N MET A 105 5.41 4.24 8.63
CA MET A 105 6.59 4.85 8.03
C MET A 105 6.16 5.39 6.67
N MET A 106 5.93 6.70 6.60
CA MET A 106 5.52 7.39 5.38
C MET A 106 6.75 7.93 4.67
N HIS A 107 6.85 7.66 3.38
CA HIS A 107 7.95 8.13 2.55
C HIS A 107 7.41 8.94 1.38
N GLU A 108 7.91 10.15 1.25
CA GLU A 108 7.72 10.98 0.06
C GLU A 108 8.74 10.54 -0.99
N VAL A 109 8.25 10.01 -2.10
CA VAL A 109 9.10 9.52 -3.20
C VAL A 109 9.55 10.71 -4.04
N LEU A 110 10.83 10.74 -4.39
CA LEU A 110 11.42 11.80 -5.20
C LEU A 110 10.99 11.63 -6.66
N PRO A 111 10.20 12.56 -7.24
CA PRO A 111 9.50 12.37 -8.51
C PRO A 111 10.40 12.23 -9.73
N ASP A 112 11.66 12.74 -9.62
CA ASP A 112 12.68 12.63 -10.67
C ASP A 112 13.47 11.33 -10.61
N GLN A 113 13.33 10.56 -9.51
CA GLN A 113 14.07 9.31 -9.27
C GLN A 113 13.16 8.09 -9.38
N ALA A 114 11.96 8.16 -8.80
CA ALA A 114 11.06 7.01 -8.76
C ALA A 114 9.58 7.40 -8.68
N THR A 115 8.70 6.42 -8.90
CA THR A 115 7.27 6.52 -8.61
C THR A 115 6.92 5.66 -7.40
N ALA A 116 5.99 6.13 -6.55
CA ALA A 116 5.55 5.40 -5.37
C ALA A 116 4.94 4.04 -5.74
N GLU A 117 4.21 3.97 -6.85
CA GLU A 117 3.58 2.76 -7.37
C GLU A 117 4.61 1.71 -7.79
N PHE A 118 5.70 2.13 -8.47
CA PHE A 118 6.76 1.23 -8.89
C PHE A 118 7.50 0.67 -7.67
N LEU A 119 7.90 1.52 -6.73
CA LEU A 119 8.56 1.10 -5.50
C LEU A 119 7.67 0.20 -4.63
N CYS A 120 6.39 0.55 -4.49
CA CYS A 120 5.41 -0.31 -3.81
C CYS A 120 5.33 -1.70 -4.46
N TYR A 121 5.31 -1.75 -5.79
CA TYR A 121 5.31 -3.03 -6.51
C TYR A 121 6.58 -3.83 -6.21
N TYR A 122 7.76 -3.18 -6.31
CA TYR A 122 9.03 -3.81 -5.99
C TYR A 122 9.04 -4.45 -4.60
N PHE A 123 8.66 -3.68 -3.56
CA PHE A 123 8.63 -4.19 -2.19
C PHE A 123 7.62 -5.32 -1.95
N LEU A 124 6.64 -5.48 -2.84
CA LEU A 124 5.67 -6.58 -2.82
C LEU A 124 6.09 -7.78 -3.70
N THR A 125 7.20 -7.69 -4.44
CA THR A 125 7.80 -8.86 -5.09
C THR A 125 8.43 -9.78 -4.05
N GLU A 126 8.69 -11.04 -4.43
CA GLU A 126 9.38 -12.00 -3.54
C GLU A 126 10.72 -11.45 -3.06
N ARG A 127 11.54 -10.92 -3.98
CA ARG A 127 12.84 -10.27 -3.66
C ARG A 127 12.68 -9.08 -2.71
N GLY A 128 11.72 -8.21 -2.97
CA GLY A 128 11.48 -7.03 -2.13
C GLY A 128 11.02 -7.41 -0.72
N LEU A 129 10.09 -8.37 -0.61
CA LEU A 129 9.61 -8.88 0.68
C LEU A 129 10.71 -9.59 1.46
N GLU A 130 11.61 -10.33 0.79
CA GLU A 130 12.76 -10.96 1.44
C GLU A 130 13.68 -9.90 2.07
N GLN A 131 13.98 -8.81 1.37
CA GLN A 131 14.75 -7.69 1.91
C GLN A 131 14.03 -7.00 3.08
N ILE A 132 12.72 -6.79 2.99
CA ILE A 132 11.91 -6.27 4.11
C ILE A 132 11.98 -7.21 5.31
N ARG A 133 11.91 -8.52 5.12
CA ARG A 133 12.07 -9.52 6.19
C ARG A 133 13.45 -9.44 6.84
N GLY A 134 14.51 -9.31 6.03
CA GLY A 134 15.88 -9.10 6.51
C GLY A 134 16.06 -7.77 7.27
N ALA A 135 15.32 -6.73 6.89
CA ALA A 135 15.29 -5.44 7.56
C ALA A 135 14.38 -5.40 8.80
N SER A 136 13.61 -6.49 9.06
CA SER A 136 12.66 -6.63 10.16
C SER A 136 13.14 -7.66 11.18
N PRO A 137 14.13 -7.35 12.03
CA PRO A 137 14.64 -8.29 13.02
C PRO A 137 13.57 -8.67 14.04
N GLY A 138 13.68 -9.90 14.57
CA GLY A 138 12.80 -10.47 15.59
C GLY A 138 12.76 -11.99 15.49
N SER A 139 12.73 -12.67 16.62
CA SER A 139 12.81 -14.14 16.72
C SER A 139 11.45 -14.84 16.64
N ALA A 140 10.35 -14.14 16.94
CA ALA A 140 9.00 -14.69 16.90
C ALA A 140 8.12 -13.93 15.93
N GLY A 141 7.21 -14.62 15.23
CA GLY A 141 6.45 -14.11 14.08
C GLY A 141 5.85 -12.71 14.25
N ARG A 142 5.20 -12.39 15.37
CA ARG A 142 4.57 -11.10 15.61
C ARG A 142 5.47 -10.01 16.21
N ASN A 143 6.70 -10.35 16.59
CA ASN A 143 7.66 -9.42 17.21
C ASN A 143 8.64 -8.83 16.19
N ARG A 144 8.40 -9.01 14.90
CA ARG A 144 9.21 -8.42 13.84
C ARG A 144 8.83 -6.97 13.62
N THR A 145 9.83 -6.10 13.62
CA THR A 145 9.62 -4.67 13.38
C THR A 145 10.60 -4.18 12.34
N LEU A 146 10.09 -3.61 11.25
CA LEU A 146 10.91 -3.00 10.21
C LEU A 146 11.68 -1.81 10.79
N GLY A 147 13.01 -1.87 10.69
CA GLY A 147 13.91 -0.81 11.11
C GLY A 147 14.08 0.25 10.04
N ILE A 148 13.97 1.54 10.40
CA ILE A 148 14.10 2.67 9.48
C ILE A 148 15.44 2.63 8.75
N THR A 149 16.56 2.63 9.49
CA THR A 149 17.91 2.64 8.90
C THR A 149 18.20 1.42 8.03
N LYS A 150 17.58 0.26 8.34
CA LYS A 150 17.70 -0.93 7.49
C LYS A 150 16.89 -0.80 6.22
N LEU A 151 15.66 -0.27 6.30
CA LEU A 151 14.83 0.01 5.13
C LEU A 151 15.51 0.98 4.18
N GLU A 152 16.08 2.07 4.71
CA GLU A 152 16.78 3.10 3.93
C GLU A 152 17.95 2.56 3.11
N LYS A 153 18.61 1.50 3.61
CA LYS A 153 19.75 0.84 2.94
C LYS A 153 19.34 -0.22 1.91
N ILE A 154 18.07 -0.56 1.81
CA ILE A 154 17.64 -1.58 0.84
C ILE A 154 17.92 -1.09 -0.58
N PRO A 155 18.68 -1.87 -1.40
CA PRO A 155 18.89 -1.51 -2.80
C PRO A 155 17.60 -1.73 -3.59
N VAL A 156 17.10 -0.67 -4.22
CA VAL A 156 15.92 -0.70 -5.07
C VAL A 156 16.33 -0.46 -6.53
N PRO A 157 15.70 -1.15 -7.52
CA PRO A 157 15.95 -0.88 -8.92
C PRO A 157 15.38 0.49 -9.30
N VAL A 158 16.12 1.24 -10.13
CA VAL A 158 15.73 2.58 -10.59
C VAL A 158 15.82 2.63 -12.12
N PRO A 159 14.89 1.98 -12.84
CA PRO A 159 14.81 2.12 -14.28
C PRO A 159 14.44 3.55 -14.68
N PRO A 160 14.56 3.93 -15.96
CA PRO A 160 14.17 5.25 -16.45
C PRO A 160 12.79 5.66 -15.95
N ILE A 161 12.64 6.92 -15.54
CA ILE A 161 11.41 7.39 -14.87
C ILE A 161 10.17 7.23 -15.77
N GLU A 162 10.33 7.35 -17.09
CA GLU A 162 9.23 7.15 -18.03
C GLU A 162 8.74 5.69 -18.09
N ASP A 163 9.64 4.71 -17.94
CA ASP A 163 9.27 3.30 -17.83
C ASP A 163 8.51 3.02 -16.52
N GLN A 164 8.95 3.62 -15.41
CA GLN A 164 8.24 3.53 -14.13
C GLN A 164 6.84 4.14 -14.22
N ARG A 165 6.69 5.32 -14.84
CA ARG A 165 5.39 5.99 -15.05
C ARG A 165 4.46 5.15 -15.93
N ARG A 166 4.99 4.53 -16.99
CA ARG A 166 4.24 3.62 -17.85
C ARG A 166 3.79 2.38 -17.07
N PHE A 167 4.69 1.80 -16.29
CA PHE A 167 4.37 0.66 -15.42
C PHE A 167 3.30 1.01 -14.38
N ALA A 168 3.37 2.19 -13.75
CA ALA A 168 2.37 2.67 -12.80
C ALA A 168 0.97 2.78 -13.43
N LYS A 169 0.88 3.32 -14.66
CA LYS A 169 -0.37 3.37 -15.44
C LYS A 169 -0.92 1.96 -15.72
N LEU A 170 -0.08 1.05 -16.17
CA LEU A 170 -0.46 -0.34 -16.45
C LEU A 170 -0.98 -1.03 -15.19
N ARG A 171 -0.31 -0.84 -14.05
CA ARG A 171 -0.74 -1.36 -12.75
C ARG A 171 -2.10 -0.82 -12.34
N LYS A 172 -2.32 0.49 -12.48
CA LYS A 172 -3.61 1.13 -12.15
C LYS A 172 -4.74 0.56 -13.00
N LEU A 173 -4.56 0.46 -14.32
CA LEU A 173 -5.53 -0.13 -15.24
C LEU A 173 -5.84 -1.58 -14.86
N HIS A 174 -4.82 -2.35 -14.53
CA HIS A 174 -4.99 -3.73 -14.10
C HIS A 174 -5.87 -3.84 -12.85
N PHE A 175 -5.63 -3.01 -11.82
CA PHE A 175 -6.47 -3.00 -10.61
C PHE A 175 -7.90 -2.58 -10.90
N GLN A 176 -8.11 -1.61 -11.78
CA GLN A 176 -9.45 -1.19 -12.20
C GLN A 176 -10.21 -2.32 -12.88
N LEU A 177 -9.56 -3.03 -13.82
CA LEU A 177 -10.14 -4.19 -14.49
C LEU A 177 -10.46 -5.33 -13.53
N GLN A 178 -9.57 -5.63 -12.59
CA GLN A 178 -9.83 -6.65 -11.57
C GLN A 178 -11.04 -6.31 -10.70
N ARG A 179 -11.18 -5.04 -10.31
CA ARG A 179 -12.33 -4.58 -9.52
C ARG A 179 -13.63 -4.72 -10.29
N LEU A 180 -13.67 -4.25 -11.55
CA LEU A 180 -14.84 -4.39 -12.42
C LEU A 180 -15.22 -5.84 -12.65
N HIS A 181 -14.23 -6.72 -12.83
CA HIS A 181 -14.46 -8.15 -12.98
C HIS A 181 -15.07 -8.77 -11.71
N GLN A 182 -14.54 -8.42 -10.55
CA GLN A 182 -15.07 -8.88 -9.26
C GLN A 182 -16.49 -8.38 -8.99
N GLU A 183 -16.78 -7.12 -9.34
CA GLU A 183 -18.12 -6.53 -9.24
C GLU A 183 -19.10 -7.29 -10.15
N ALA A 184 -18.72 -7.52 -11.42
CA ALA A 184 -19.52 -8.28 -12.37
C ALA A 184 -19.76 -9.75 -11.95
N GLU A 185 -18.73 -10.43 -11.43
CA GLU A 185 -18.88 -11.79 -10.88
C GLU A 185 -19.87 -11.83 -9.71
N THR A 186 -19.81 -10.81 -8.84
CA THR A 186 -20.72 -10.71 -7.68
C THR A 186 -22.16 -10.49 -8.14
N GLU A 187 -22.37 -9.61 -9.12
CA GLU A 187 -23.69 -9.38 -9.72
C GLU A 187 -24.26 -10.66 -10.37
N LEU A 188 -23.45 -11.34 -11.19
CA LEU A 188 -23.84 -12.60 -11.83
C LEU A 188 -24.18 -13.69 -10.80
N ALA A 189 -23.39 -13.80 -9.72
CA ALA A 189 -23.66 -14.75 -8.66
C ALA A 189 -24.97 -14.46 -7.92
N SER A 190 -25.39 -13.20 -7.81
CA SER A 190 -26.67 -12.81 -7.21
C SER A 190 -27.88 -12.97 -8.15
N PHE A 191 -27.64 -12.86 -9.46
CA PHE A 191 -28.68 -12.90 -10.48
C PHE A 191 -29.34 -14.30 -10.58
N THR A 192 -28.54 -15.36 -10.59
CA THR A 192 -29.05 -16.75 -10.72
C THR A 192 -30.04 -17.14 -9.61
N PRO A 193 -29.75 -16.93 -8.31
CA PRO A 193 -30.71 -17.20 -7.24
C PRO A 193 -31.98 -16.34 -7.34
N ALA A 194 -31.86 -15.07 -7.74
CA ALA A 194 -32.98 -14.17 -7.90
C ALA A 194 -33.93 -14.62 -9.04
N LEU A 195 -33.36 -15.08 -10.16
CA LEU A 195 -34.10 -15.60 -11.31
C LEU A 195 -34.85 -16.90 -10.94
N LEU A 196 -34.15 -17.83 -10.26
CA LEU A 196 -34.76 -19.06 -9.76
C LEU A 196 -35.91 -18.76 -8.79
N ALA A 197 -35.72 -17.82 -7.85
CA ALA A 197 -36.75 -17.42 -6.92
C ALA A 197 -38.00 -16.85 -7.61
N LYS A 198 -37.83 -16.08 -8.70
CA LYS A 198 -38.97 -15.59 -9.53
C LYS A 198 -39.63 -16.72 -10.30
N ALA A 199 -38.86 -17.63 -10.89
CA ALA A 199 -39.40 -18.77 -11.62
C ALA A 199 -40.28 -19.65 -10.71
N PHE A 200 -39.80 -19.96 -9.49
CA PHE A 200 -40.57 -20.75 -8.51
C PHE A 200 -41.82 -20.03 -7.99
N ARG A 201 -41.91 -18.71 -8.08
CA ARG A 201 -43.13 -17.95 -7.75
C ARG A 201 -44.06 -17.73 -8.94
N GLY A 202 -43.69 -18.19 -10.13
CA GLY A 202 -44.47 -17.96 -11.36
C GLY A 202 -44.50 -16.51 -11.82
N GLU A 203 -43.41 -15.75 -11.53
CA GLU A 203 -43.25 -14.34 -11.85
C GLU A 203 -42.37 -14.10 -13.07
N LEU A 204 -42.04 -15.16 -13.84
CA LEU A 204 -41.29 -15.09 -15.10
C LEU A 204 -42.24 -15.19 -16.28
#